data_6a5806beff76e72b20459d40f15b70f2
#
_entry.id   6a5806beff76e72b20459d40f15b70f2
#
_cell.length_a   1.000
_cell.length_b   1.000
_cell.length_c   1.000
_cell.angle_alpha   90.00
_cell.angle_beta   90.00
_cell.angle_gamma   90.00
#
_symmetry.space_group_name_H-M   'P 1'
#
loop_
_entity.id
_entity.type
_entity.pdbx_description
1 polymer ?
#
loop_
_entity_poly.entity_id
_entity_poly.type
_entity_poly.pdbx_seq_one_letter_code
_entity_poly.pdbx_strand_id
1 'polypeptide(L)'
;MKPNQNYPQKIVASDGNVYYSIRNLAEAIHSDRTCIARDFRLKGRYEKNGVVYTLCDINDESNKVKVVTIEKERDDEDEYQEFLEAKKVTQQPFQIYKLKPWKRSRGYRYAVALFSDAHIEETVKPESVNFLNEYNIDIAEKRIKNYFVNLATCLERDEVEELIFASLGDTISGYIHAELEQTNGMSPLEATFKAQSLIYSGLRYLRLDANLPKLKKIRFVGIVGNHSRTTKKIQHSNGYKLSYEWLMYQNIKKECEITNLDIDFFIPESELAIIKTVDEKTFIFAHGFQIKSGGTGTVCGIYPALNRLVLKYSKVFKQDMLFIGHFHSSVNTPNAVVNGSIISYNAFALTNGFEYERPQQQYICYDSELGGQLLTRQIYCD
;
A
#
# COMPACT_ATOMS: atom_id res chain seq x y z
N MET A 1 29.06 -32.99 -22.70
CA MET A 1 29.93 -33.05 -23.90
C MET A 1 29.76 -31.73 -24.66
N LYS A 2 30.85 -31.01 -24.87
CA LYS A 2 30.90 -29.76 -25.62
C LYS A 2 30.85 -30.05 -27.11
N PRO A 3 30.30 -29.17 -27.90
CA PRO A 3 30.89 -28.85 -29.19
C PRO A 3 31.36 -27.39 -29.19
N ASN A 4 32.66 -27.25 -29.10
CA ASN A 4 33.35 -26.05 -29.50
C ASN A 4 33.54 -26.18 -31.01
N GLN A 5 32.67 -25.59 -31.81
CA GLN A 5 32.89 -25.35 -33.20
C GLN A 5 32.61 -23.87 -33.48
N ASN A 6 33.67 -23.08 -33.52
CA ASN A 6 33.69 -21.74 -34.06
C ASN A 6 33.47 -21.81 -35.57
N TYR A 7 32.22 -21.98 -36.03
CA TYR A 7 31.89 -21.66 -37.39
C TYR A 7 31.73 -20.16 -37.52
N PRO A 8 32.33 -19.53 -38.51
CA PRO A 8 32.10 -18.11 -38.76
C PRO A 8 30.61 -17.90 -39.12
N GLN A 9 29.91 -17.20 -38.28
CA GLN A 9 28.48 -16.89 -38.47
C GLN A 9 28.31 -15.41 -38.76
N LYS A 10 27.37 -15.10 -39.64
CA LYS A 10 26.88 -13.73 -39.90
C LYS A 10 25.49 -13.58 -39.35
N ILE A 11 25.14 -12.38 -38.96
CA ILE A 11 23.81 -12.02 -38.51
C ILE A 11 23.16 -11.25 -39.65
N VAL A 12 22.03 -11.76 -40.14
CA VAL A 12 21.28 -11.14 -41.23
C VAL A 12 20.01 -10.54 -40.61
N ALA A 13 19.78 -9.28 -40.90
CA ALA A 13 18.56 -8.57 -40.52
C ALA A 13 17.51 -8.67 -41.65
N SER A 14 16.23 -8.64 -41.26
CA SER A 14 15.11 -8.68 -42.21
C SER A 14 15.07 -7.48 -43.16
N ASP A 15 15.77 -6.39 -42.83
CA ASP A 15 15.94 -5.18 -43.65
C ASP A 15 17.11 -5.30 -44.68
N GLY A 16 17.78 -6.44 -44.68
CA GLY A 16 18.90 -6.72 -45.62
C GLY A 16 20.28 -6.39 -45.05
N ASN A 17 20.39 -5.77 -43.90
CA ASN A 17 21.68 -5.48 -43.28
C ASN A 17 22.37 -6.75 -42.73
N VAL A 18 23.72 -6.78 -42.83
CA VAL A 18 24.51 -7.93 -42.36
C VAL A 18 25.55 -7.50 -41.32
N TYR A 19 25.60 -8.22 -40.24
CA TYR A 19 26.53 -7.97 -39.13
C TYR A 19 27.39 -9.22 -38.87
N TYR A 20 28.66 -9.04 -38.66
CA TYR A 20 29.62 -10.15 -38.50
C TYR A 20 29.93 -10.47 -37.02
N SER A 21 29.30 -9.77 -36.11
CA SER A 21 29.38 -10.08 -34.68
C SER A 21 28.20 -9.48 -33.90
N ILE A 22 27.87 -10.10 -32.76
CA ILE A 22 26.87 -9.55 -31.82
C ILE A 22 27.30 -8.15 -31.32
N ARG A 23 28.60 -7.88 -31.24
CA ARG A 23 29.12 -6.56 -30.85
C ARG A 23 28.76 -5.50 -31.90
N ASN A 24 29.03 -5.77 -33.15
CA ASN A 24 28.72 -4.84 -34.25
C ASN A 24 27.21 -4.58 -34.36
N LEU A 25 26.41 -5.63 -34.17
CA LEU A 25 24.96 -5.48 -34.14
C LEU A 25 24.53 -4.60 -32.94
N ALA A 26 25.01 -4.89 -31.72
CA ALA A 26 24.64 -4.15 -30.52
C ALA A 26 24.99 -2.65 -30.63
N GLU A 27 26.13 -2.33 -31.21
CA GLU A 27 26.56 -0.94 -31.44
C GLU A 27 25.65 -0.26 -32.48
N ALA A 28 25.36 -0.94 -33.60
CA ALA A 28 24.53 -0.39 -34.66
C ALA A 28 23.08 -0.10 -34.29
N ILE A 29 22.50 -0.94 -33.41
CA ILE A 29 21.09 -0.81 -33.00
C ILE A 29 20.93 -0.23 -31.59
N HIS A 30 22.01 0.24 -30.98
CA HIS A 30 22.00 0.79 -29.59
C HIS A 30 21.31 -0.15 -28.59
N SER A 31 21.75 -1.40 -28.51
CA SER A 31 21.18 -2.44 -27.65
C SER A 31 22.25 -3.10 -26.77
N ASP A 32 21.79 -3.68 -25.65
CA ASP A 32 22.68 -4.42 -24.77
C ASP A 32 23.11 -5.75 -25.38
N ARG A 33 24.44 -5.95 -25.45
CA ARG A 33 25.06 -7.15 -26.02
C ARG A 33 24.62 -8.44 -25.31
N THR A 34 24.39 -8.38 -24.00
CA THR A 34 24.01 -9.55 -23.20
C THR A 34 22.60 -10.00 -23.53
N CYS A 35 21.67 -9.04 -23.74
CA CYS A 35 20.31 -9.31 -24.15
C CYS A 35 20.26 -9.96 -25.53
N ILE A 36 21.01 -9.44 -26.50
CA ILE A 36 21.10 -10.01 -27.87
C ILE A 36 21.65 -11.44 -27.81
N ALA A 37 22.75 -11.67 -27.09
CA ALA A 37 23.37 -12.99 -26.96
C ALA A 37 22.43 -14.02 -26.31
N ARG A 38 21.65 -13.57 -25.30
CA ARG A 38 20.67 -14.42 -24.61
C ARG A 38 19.54 -14.82 -25.57
N ASP A 39 19.00 -13.89 -26.32
CA ASP A 39 17.88 -14.16 -27.22
C ASP A 39 18.29 -15.04 -28.41
N PHE A 40 19.47 -14.85 -28.98
CA PHE A 40 20.02 -15.77 -29.95
C PHE A 40 20.20 -17.20 -29.41
N ARG A 41 20.63 -17.34 -28.16
CA ARG A 41 20.81 -18.64 -27.52
C ARG A 41 19.48 -19.34 -27.24
N LEU A 42 18.44 -18.60 -26.84
CA LEU A 42 17.15 -19.16 -26.41
C LEU A 42 16.16 -19.29 -27.56
N LYS A 43 16.17 -18.36 -28.53
CA LYS A 43 15.14 -18.26 -29.56
C LYS A 43 15.69 -18.43 -30.96
N GLY A 44 17.03 -18.53 -31.15
CA GLY A 44 17.69 -18.54 -32.44
C GLY A 44 17.63 -17.22 -33.24
N ARG A 45 16.96 -16.22 -32.69
CA ARG A 45 16.78 -14.90 -33.32
C ARG A 45 16.69 -13.81 -32.25
N TYR A 46 16.93 -12.56 -32.69
CA TYR A 46 16.72 -11.35 -31.92
C TYR A 46 15.81 -10.40 -32.70
N GLU A 47 14.96 -9.65 -32.04
CA GLU A 47 14.03 -8.71 -32.66
C GLU A 47 14.08 -7.35 -31.96
N LYS A 48 14.15 -6.27 -32.73
CA LYS A 48 14.06 -4.90 -32.25
C LYS A 48 13.49 -3.97 -33.29
N ASN A 49 12.54 -3.15 -32.93
CA ASN A 49 11.88 -2.15 -33.80
C ASN A 49 11.31 -2.77 -35.09
N GLY A 50 10.72 -3.96 -35.03
CA GLY A 50 10.16 -4.66 -36.18
C GLY A 50 11.19 -5.31 -37.10
N VAL A 51 12.49 -5.23 -36.79
CA VAL A 51 13.55 -5.89 -37.55
C VAL A 51 13.97 -7.17 -36.85
N VAL A 52 13.92 -8.30 -37.56
CA VAL A 52 14.33 -9.62 -37.07
C VAL A 52 15.75 -9.91 -37.50
N TYR A 53 16.61 -10.28 -36.57
CA TYR A 53 18.02 -10.63 -36.79
C TYR A 53 18.17 -12.12 -36.61
N THR A 54 18.78 -12.82 -37.59
CA THR A 54 18.96 -14.26 -37.59
C THR A 54 20.41 -14.64 -37.76
N LEU A 55 20.89 -15.65 -37.05
CA LEU A 55 22.23 -16.21 -37.26
C LEU A 55 22.23 -17.12 -38.49
N CYS A 56 23.13 -16.83 -39.42
CA CYS A 56 23.30 -17.60 -40.65
C CYS A 56 24.75 -18.05 -40.82
N ASP A 57 24.96 -19.16 -41.49
CA ASP A 57 26.31 -19.63 -41.85
C ASP A 57 26.89 -18.73 -42.94
N ILE A 58 28.18 -18.36 -42.83
CA ILE A 58 28.84 -17.46 -43.82
C ILE A 58 28.84 -18.07 -45.22
N ASN A 59 28.87 -19.40 -45.34
CA ASN A 59 28.99 -20.12 -46.58
C ASN A 59 27.66 -20.54 -47.23
N ASP A 60 26.53 -20.17 -46.63
CA ASP A 60 25.22 -20.52 -47.18
C ASP A 60 24.72 -19.45 -48.16
N GLU A 61 24.97 -19.67 -49.44
CA GLU A 61 24.47 -18.83 -50.53
C GLU A 61 22.98 -19.02 -50.83
N SER A 62 22.34 -20.04 -50.25
CA SER A 62 20.94 -20.38 -50.50
C SER A 62 19.94 -19.47 -49.77
N ASN A 63 20.39 -18.67 -48.83
CA ASN A 63 19.56 -17.71 -48.11
C ASN A 63 19.39 -16.39 -48.87
N LYS A 64 18.78 -16.45 -50.05
CA LYS A 64 17.98 -15.33 -50.51
C LYS A 64 16.79 -15.23 -49.59
N VAL A 65 16.91 -14.35 -48.60
CA VAL A 65 15.81 -13.99 -47.71
C VAL A 65 14.65 -13.59 -48.61
N LYS A 66 13.60 -14.42 -48.69
CA LYS A 66 12.30 -13.94 -49.10
C LYS A 66 11.95 -12.89 -48.03
N VAL A 67 12.01 -11.64 -48.47
CA VAL A 67 11.41 -10.54 -47.72
C VAL A 67 9.92 -10.91 -47.63
N VAL A 68 9.50 -11.51 -46.56
CA VAL A 68 8.10 -11.53 -46.20
C VAL A 68 7.83 -10.11 -45.73
N THR A 69 7.36 -9.31 -46.67
CA THR A 69 6.70 -8.06 -46.32
C THR A 69 5.51 -8.47 -45.49
N ILE A 70 5.66 -8.38 -44.18
CA ILE A 70 4.50 -8.36 -43.31
C ILE A 70 3.85 -7.03 -43.65
N GLU A 71 2.77 -7.08 -44.44
CA GLU A 71 1.92 -5.92 -44.62
C GLU A 71 1.60 -5.41 -43.24
N LYS A 72 1.99 -4.17 -42.99
CA LYS A 72 1.59 -3.43 -41.79
C LYS A 72 0.08 -3.26 -41.90
N GLU A 73 -0.67 -4.17 -41.23
CA GLU A 73 -2.13 -4.04 -41.10
C GLU A 73 -2.56 -3.17 -39.91
N ARG A 74 -1.67 -2.37 -39.37
CA ARG A 74 -2.05 -1.28 -38.44
C ARG A 74 -1.16 -0.08 -38.75
N ASP A 75 -1.79 1.03 -38.99
CA ASP A 75 -1.12 2.32 -39.05
C ASP A 75 -0.48 2.61 -37.71
N ASP A 76 0.82 2.96 -37.66
CA ASP A 76 1.51 3.39 -36.45
C ASP A 76 0.78 4.57 -35.78
N GLU A 77 -0.02 5.30 -36.54
CA GLU A 77 -0.86 6.41 -36.11
C GLU A 77 -2.08 5.92 -35.28
N ASP A 78 -2.69 4.80 -35.67
CA ASP A 78 -3.82 4.20 -34.95
C ASP A 78 -3.35 3.60 -33.63
N GLU A 79 -2.21 2.92 -33.58
CA GLU A 79 -1.62 2.38 -32.34
C GLU A 79 -1.17 3.50 -31.40
N TYR A 80 -0.65 4.60 -31.97
CA TYR A 80 -0.31 5.80 -31.19
C TYR A 80 -1.54 6.52 -30.65
N GLN A 81 -2.64 6.56 -31.42
CA GLN A 81 -3.91 7.12 -30.97
C GLN A 81 -4.58 6.22 -29.92
N GLU A 82 -4.58 4.89 -30.08
CA GLU A 82 -5.01 3.95 -29.04
C GLU A 82 -4.16 4.10 -27.76
N PHE A 83 -2.85 4.28 -27.89
CA PHE A 83 -1.97 4.57 -26.74
C PHE A 83 -2.30 5.89 -26.09
N LEU A 84 -2.58 6.94 -26.86
CA LEU A 84 -3.00 8.25 -26.32
C LEU A 84 -4.39 8.19 -25.69
N GLU A 85 -5.31 7.41 -26.22
CA GLU A 85 -6.62 7.18 -25.63
C GLU A 85 -6.54 6.33 -24.35
N ALA A 86 -5.76 5.26 -24.37
CA ALA A 86 -5.45 4.48 -23.17
C ALA A 86 -4.76 5.35 -22.12
N LYS A 87 -3.87 6.26 -22.52
CA LYS A 87 -3.25 7.22 -21.63
C LYS A 87 -4.24 8.25 -21.07
N LYS A 88 -5.24 8.66 -21.85
CA LYS A 88 -6.35 9.51 -21.37
C LYS A 88 -7.25 8.77 -20.38
N VAL A 89 -7.52 7.47 -20.63
CA VAL A 89 -8.29 6.62 -19.71
C VAL A 89 -7.52 6.34 -18.42
N THR A 90 -6.19 6.13 -18.51
CA THR A 90 -5.32 6.01 -17.34
C THR A 90 -5.08 7.34 -16.61
N GLN A 91 -5.40 8.46 -17.25
CA GLN A 91 -5.44 9.80 -16.64
C GLN A 91 -6.81 10.17 -16.09
N GLN A 92 -7.72 9.22 -15.92
CA GLN A 92 -8.90 9.47 -15.09
C GLN A 92 -8.40 9.96 -13.73
N PRO A 93 -8.87 11.11 -13.26
CA PRO A 93 -8.37 11.67 -12.03
C PRO A 93 -8.62 10.66 -10.91
N PHE A 94 -7.57 10.27 -10.22
CA PHE A 94 -7.70 9.49 -8.98
C PHE A 94 -8.75 10.16 -8.12
N GLN A 95 -9.54 9.36 -7.40
CA GLN A 95 -10.48 9.88 -6.45
C GLN A 95 -9.73 10.61 -5.35
N ILE A 96 -9.59 11.93 -5.48
CA ILE A 96 -8.95 12.79 -4.50
C ILE A 96 -10.05 13.42 -3.65
N TYR A 97 -10.05 13.09 -2.38
CA TYR A 97 -10.93 13.71 -1.41
C TYR A 97 -10.37 15.07 -1.01
N LYS A 98 -11.04 16.15 -1.45
CA LYS A 98 -10.70 17.51 -1.00
C LYS A 98 -11.48 17.83 0.26
N LEU A 99 -10.78 18.06 1.34
CA LEU A 99 -11.41 18.50 2.57
C LEU A 99 -11.99 19.91 2.37
N LYS A 100 -13.29 20.04 2.63
CA LYS A 100 -13.92 21.37 2.61
C LYS A 100 -13.61 22.07 3.93
N PRO A 101 -13.13 23.31 3.88
CA PRO A 101 -12.95 24.08 5.11
C PRO A 101 -14.32 24.26 5.75
N TRP A 102 -14.45 23.86 7.00
CA TRP A 102 -15.49 24.39 7.87
C TRP A 102 -15.09 25.82 8.24
N LYS A 103 -15.96 26.66 8.84
CA LYS A 103 -15.66 28.07 9.08
C LYS A 103 -14.28 28.27 9.72
N ARG A 104 -13.36 28.90 8.99
CA ARG A 104 -11.98 29.12 9.44
C ARG A 104 -11.94 30.15 10.59
N SER A 105 -11.35 29.73 11.71
CA SER A 105 -10.52 30.63 12.50
C SER A 105 -9.10 30.66 11.90
N ARG A 106 -8.41 31.79 11.99
CA ARG A 106 -7.03 31.92 11.54
C ARG A 106 -6.17 30.91 12.33
N GLY A 107 -5.38 30.07 11.66
CA GLY A 107 -4.45 29.16 12.30
C GLY A 107 -5.11 28.04 13.13
N TYR A 108 -5.74 27.06 12.51
CA TYR A 108 -6.29 25.91 13.24
C TYR A 108 -5.35 24.71 13.22
N ARG A 109 -5.43 23.91 14.28
CA ARG A 109 -4.70 22.64 14.40
C ARG A 109 -5.57 21.48 13.95
N TYR A 110 -4.98 20.60 13.15
CA TYR A 110 -5.60 19.34 12.80
C TYR A 110 -4.65 18.18 13.11
N ALA A 111 -5.20 17.02 13.37
CA ALA A 111 -4.41 15.83 13.66
C ALA A 111 -4.80 14.67 12.77
N VAL A 112 -3.82 13.81 12.50
CA VAL A 112 -4.00 12.49 11.92
C VAL A 112 -3.74 11.47 13.04
N ALA A 113 -4.75 10.67 13.38
CA ALA A 113 -4.63 9.57 14.32
C ALA A 113 -4.79 8.27 13.54
N LEU A 114 -3.79 7.39 13.61
CA LEU A 114 -3.79 6.12 12.92
C LEU A 114 -4.36 5.04 13.82
N PHE A 115 -5.08 4.10 13.22
CA PHE A 115 -5.61 2.91 13.85
C PHE A 115 -5.45 1.73 12.88
N SER A 116 -4.70 0.71 13.23
CA SER A 116 -4.51 -0.47 12.41
C SER A 116 -4.00 -1.68 13.19
N ASP A 117 -3.98 -2.80 12.53
CA ASP A 117 -3.30 -4.02 12.99
C ASP A 117 -3.76 -4.42 14.41
N ALA A 118 -5.08 -4.42 14.59
CA ALA A 118 -5.69 -4.78 15.88
C ALA A 118 -5.85 -6.30 16.01
N HIS A 119 -6.17 -7.01 14.91
CA HIS A 119 -6.30 -8.46 14.92
C HIS A 119 -7.11 -8.98 16.12
N ILE A 120 -8.30 -8.40 16.34
CA ILE A 120 -9.00 -8.47 17.64
C ILE A 120 -9.36 -9.89 18.08
N GLU A 121 -9.51 -10.82 17.17
CA GLU A 121 -9.86 -12.22 17.44
C GLU A 121 -8.65 -13.14 17.60
N GLU A 122 -7.43 -12.67 17.32
CA GLU A 122 -6.23 -13.49 17.46
C GLU A 122 -5.93 -13.74 18.95
N THR A 123 -5.51 -14.96 19.27
CA THR A 123 -5.10 -15.33 20.61
C THR A 123 -3.60 -15.52 20.69
N VAL A 124 -2.92 -14.73 21.51
CA VAL A 124 -1.49 -14.88 21.79
C VAL A 124 -1.34 -15.38 23.23
N LYS A 125 -0.85 -16.62 23.37
CA LYS A 125 -0.50 -17.19 24.68
C LYS A 125 0.88 -16.72 25.09
N PRO A 126 1.11 -16.30 26.34
CA PRO A 126 2.41 -15.82 26.81
C PRO A 126 3.57 -16.77 26.50
N GLU A 127 3.35 -18.07 26.66
CA GLU A 127 4.36 -19.11 26.41
C GLU A 127 4.83 -19.14 24.95
N SER A 128 3.94 -18.80 24.00
CA SER A 128 4.28 -18.82 22.56
C SER A 128 5.20 -17.66 22.14
N VAL A 129 5.35 -16.66 23.01
CA VAL A 129 6.15 -15.43 22.75
C VAL A 129 7.11 -15.10 23.89
N ASN A 130 7.60 -16.11 24.60
CA ASN A 130 8.52 -15.95 25.72
C ASN A 130 8.05 -14.93 26.78
N PHE A 131 6.77 -14.90 27.06
CA PHE A 131 6.10 -14.00 28.03
C PHE A 131 6.22 -12.50 27.69
N LEU A 132 6.51 -12.15 26.44
CA LEU A 132 6.61 -10.76 26.00
C LEU A 132 5.25 -10.12 25.76
N ASN A 133 4.20 -10.92 25.48
CA ASN A 133 2.85 -10.44 25.24
C ASN A 133 1.81 -11.49 25.64
N GLU A 134 0.62 -11.00 25.92
CA GLU A 134 -0.62 -11.78 25.99
C GLU A 134 -1.68 -11.02 25.19
N TYR A 135 -2.49 -11.76 24.42
CA TYR A 135 -3.56 -11.15 23.63
C TYR A 135 -4.76 -12.08 23.50
N ASN A 136 -5.92 -11.51 23.69
CA ASN A 136 -7.23 -12.12 23.48
C ASN A 136 -8.25 -10.99 23.32
N ILE A 137 -9.53 -11.32 23.12
CA ILE A 137 -10.56 -10.33 22.85
C ILE A 137 -10.75 -9.33 24.01
N ASP A 138 -10.61 -9.74 25.26
CA ASP A 138 -10.77 -8.85 26.40
C ASP A 138 -9.62 -7.84 26.48
N ILE A 139 -8.40 -8.29 26.19
CA ILE A 139 -7.23 -7.43 26.09
C ILE A 139 -7.33 -6.51 24.88
N ALA A 140 -7.80 -7.01 23.73
CA ALA A 140 -8.06 -6.21 22.54
C ALA A 140 -9.04 -5.06 22.84
N GLU A 141 -10.17 -5.37 23.48
CA GLU A 141 -11.17 -4.39 23.88
C GLU A 141 -10.59 -3.34 24.81
N LYS A 142 -9.83 -3.77 25.84
CA LYS A 142 -9.16 -2.86 26.77
C LYS A 142 -8.18 -1.93 26.05
N ARG A 143 -7.33 -2.48 25.18
CA ARG A 143 -6.33 -1.70 24.42
C ARG A 143 -6.99 -0.70 23.48
N ILE A 144 -8.07 -1.07 22.80
CA ILE A 144 -8.82 -0.16 21.91
C ILE A 144 -9.49 0.95 22.74
N LYS A 145 -10.08 0.64 23.88
CA LYS A 145 -10.64 1.65 24.79
C LYS A 145 -9.56 2.62 25.28
N ASN A 146 -8.42 2.11 25.73
CA ASN A 146 -7.27 2.93 26.15
C ASN A 146 -6.78 3.83 25.01
N TYR A 147 -6.71 3.30 23.78
CA TYR A 147 -6.34 4.10 22.61
C TYR A 147 -7.26 5.32 22.46
N PHE A 148 -8.58 5.15 22.50
CA PHE A 148 -9.51 6.28 22.34
C PHE A 148 -9.44 7.27 23.50
N VAL A 149 -9.26 6.80 24.74
CA VAL A 149 -9.07 7.68 25.90
C VAL A 149 -7.78 8.49 25.80
N ASN A 150 -6.69 7.84 25.45
CA ASN A 150 -5.40 8.50 25.27
C ASN A 150 -5.39 9.44 24.05
N LEU A 151 -6.11 9.08 22.97
CA LEU A 151 -6.33 9.96 21.83
C LEU A 151 -7.09 11.22 22.23
N ALA A 152 -8.15 11.10 23.03
CA ALA A 152 -8.89 12.25 23.54
C ALA A 152 -7.96 13.20 24.33
N THR A 153 -7.10 12.65 25.18
CA THR A 153 -6.10 13.42 25.94
C THR A 153 -5.12 14.16 25.01
N CYS A 154 -4.68 13.52 23.92
CA CYS A 154 -3.83 14.17 22.92
C CYS A 154 -4.57 15.31 22.21
N LEU A 155 -5.81 15.08 21.79
CA LEU A 155 -6.63 16.07 21.09
C LEU A 155 -6.90 17.31 21.96
N GLU A 156 -7.21 17.10 23.24
CA GLU A 156 -7.43 18.20 24.19
C GLU A 156 -6.15 19.01 24.40
N ARG A 157 -5.05 18.32 24.75
CA ARG A 157 -3.75 18.93 25.03
C ARG A 157 -3.20 19.75 23.86
N ASP A 158 -3.40 19.26 22.64
CA ASP A 158 -2.88 19.92 21.44
C ASP A 158 -3.89 20.90 20.85
N GLU A 159 -5.06 21.10 21.50
CA GLU A 159 -6.14 21.99 21.07
C GLU A 159 -6.57 21.74 19.61
N VAL A 160 -6.73 20.48 19.26
CA VAL A 160 -7.05 20.04 17.89
C VAL A 160 -8.50 20.39 17.54
N GLU A 161 -8.69 21.01 16.39
CA GLU A 161 -10.00 21.41 15.90
C GLU A 161 -10.57 20.42 14.87
N GLU A 162 -9.70 19.73 14.13
CA GLU A 162 -10.09 18.70 13.15
C GLU A 162 -9.27 17.45 13.34
N LEU A 163 -9.94 16.30 13.44
CA LEU A 163 -9.33 14.98 13.51
C LEU A 163 -9.55 14.23 12.19
N ILE A 164 -8.48 13.76 11.59
CA ILE A 164 -8.49 12.72 10.57
C ILE A 164 -8.18 11.39 11.26
N PHE A 165 -9.22 10.62 11.55
CA PHE A 165 -9.09 9.27 12.10
C PHE A 165 -8.93 8.30 10.94
N ALA A 166 -7.76 7.68 10.81
CA ALA A 166 -7.45 6.78 9.71
C ALA A 166 -7.36 5.32 10.19
N SER A 167 -8.41 4.54 9.90
CA SER A 167 -8.37 3.09 10.04
C SER A 167 -7.68 2.49 8.83
N LEU A 168 -6.47 1.94 9.04
CA LEU A 168 -5.59 1.49 7.96
C LEU A 168 -5.61 -0.03 7.72
N GLY A 169 -6.63 -0.72 8.25
CA GLY A 169 -6.83 -2.14 7.99
C GLY A 169 -6.23 -3.08 9.03
N ASP A 170 -6.43 -4.37 8.79
CA ASP A 170 -6.07 -5.48 9.66
C ASP A 170 -6.61 -5.30 11.09
N THR A 171 -7.85 -4.80 11.17
CA THR A 171 -8.61 -4.77 12.41
C THR A 171 -8.99 -6.18 12.87
N ILE A 172 -9.19 -7.08 11.92
CA ILE A 172 -9.43 -8.51 12.13
C ILE A 172 -8.36 -9.35 11.43
N SER A 173 -8.10 -10.56 11.94
CA SER A 173 -7.17 -11.53 11.35
C SER A 173 -7.80 -12.37 10.23
N GLY A 174 -9.10 -12.61 10.30
CA GLY A 174 -9.78 -13.47 9.32
C GLY A 174 -9.24 -14.89 9.28
N TYR A 175 -9.47 -15.57 8.15
CA TYR A 175 -9.02 -16.95 7.91
C TYR A 175 -8.12 -17.04 6.67
N ILE A 176 -7.21 -16.08 6.50
CA ILE A 176 -6.31 -16.07 5.34
C ILE A 176 -5.17 -17.08 5.45
N HIS A 177 -4.88 -17.55 6.64
CA HIS A 177 -3.93 -18.61 6.96
C HIS A 177 -4.64 -19.70 7.74
N ALA A 178 -4.35 -20.96 7.44
CA ALA A 178 -4.98 -22.11 8.09
C ALA A 178 -4.74 -22.16 9.61
N GLU A 179 -3.64 -21.60 10.10
CA GLU A 179 -3.33 -21.48 11.51
C GLU A 179 -4.35 -20.59 12.23
N LEU A 180 -4.79 -19.50 11.61
CA LEU A 180 -5.74 -18.56 12.19
C LEU A 180 -7.13 -19.18 12.44
N GLU A 181 -7.52 -20.16 11.63
CA GLU A 181 -8.77 -20.92 11.86
C GLU A 181 -8.75 -21.68 13.19
N GLN A 182 -7.57 -22.01 13.69
CA GLN A 182 -7.39 -22.78 14.93
C GLN A 182 -7.06 -21.89 16.14
N THR A 183 -6.44 -20.75 15.91
CA THR A 183 -5.92 -19.86 16.97
C THR A 183 -6.80 -18.68 17.26
N ASN A 184 -7.66 -18.26 16.32
CA ASN A 184 -8.60 -17.17 16.55
C ASN A 184 -9.65 -17.54 17.60
N GLY A 185 -9.94 -16.61 18.53
CA GLY A 185 -10.90 -16.81 19.60
C GLY A 185 -12.37 -16.66 19.17
N MET A 186 -12.63 -16.17 17.94
CA MET A 186 -13.97 -16.04 17.38
C MET A 186 -13.92 -16.07 15.84
N SER A 187 -15.08 -16.24 15.21
CA SER A 187 -15.19 -16.21 13.75
C SER A 187 -14.94 -14.80 13.19
N PRO A 188 -14.52 -14.68 11.91
CA PRO A 188 -14.33 -13.37 11.27
C PRO A 188 -15.60 -12.51 11.24
N LEU A 189 -16.79 -13.12 11.21
CA LEU A 189 -18.05 -12.38 11.28
C LEU A 189 -18.28 -11.78 12.66
N GLU A 190 -18.09 -12.56 13.73
CA GLU A 190 -18.19 -12.07 15.11
C GLU A 190 -17.14 -10.98 15.38
N ALA A 191 -15.90 -11.20 14.94
CA ALA A 191 -14.82 -10.23 15.02
C ALA A 191 -15.18 -8.92 14.31
N THR A 192 -15.77 -9.00 13.13
CA THR A 192 -16.22 -7.83 12.37
C THR A 192 -17.25 -7.01 13.14
N PHE A 193 -18.28 -7.65 13.70
CA PHE A 193 -19.27 -6.97 14.51
C PHE A 193 -18.68 -6.38 15.79
N LYS A 194 -17.78 -7.09 16.44
CA LYS A 194 -17.11 -6.61 17.66
C LYS A 194 -16.23 -5.39 17.34
N ALA A 195 -15.43 -5.46 16.28
CA ALA A 195 -14.59 -4.35 15.81
C ALA A 195 -15.43 -3.12 15.44
N GLN A 196 -16.54 -3.32 14.70
CA GLN A 196 -17.49 -2.26 14.39
C GLN A 196 -17.97 -1.55 15.64
N SER A 197 -18.45 -2.32 16.62
CA SER A 197 -18.95 -1.77 17.88
C SER A 197 -17.89 -0.97 18.65
N LEU A 198 -16.66 -1.48 18.71
CA LEU A 198 -15.55 -0.82 19.40
C LEU A 198 -15.15 0.51 18.73
N ILE A 199 -15.00 0.50 17.41
CA ILE A 199 -14.63 1.70 16.63
C ILE A 199 -15.77 2.73 16.71
N TYR A 200 -17.01 2.32 16.49
CA TYR A 200 -18.15 3.23 16.61
C TYR A 200 -18.26 3.85 18.00
N SER A 201 -18.13 3.03 19.06
CA SER A 201 -18.16 3.51 20.44
C SER A 201 -17.03 4.50 20.73
N GLY A 202 -15.83 4.26 20.19
CA GLY A 202 -14.70 5.17 20.31
C GLY A 202 -14.94 6.50 19.59
N LEU A 203 -15.46 6.48 18.38
CA LEU A 203 -15.81 7.69 17.63
C LEU A 203 -16.92 8.49 18.33
N ARG A 204 -17.94 7.79 18.84
CA ARG A 204 -19.00 8.39 19.61
C ARG A 204 -18.45 9.04 20.90
N TYR A 205 -17.58 8.35 21.61
CA TYR A 205 -16.90 8.87 22.79
C TYR A 205 -16.16 10.17 22.47
N LEU A 206 -15.34 10.21 21.44
CA LEU A 206 -14.61 11.41 21.05
C LEU A 206 -15.55 12.57 20.69
N ARG A 207 -16.69 12.28 20.08
CA ARG A 207 -17.61 13.31 19.58
C ARG A 207 -18.53 13.86 20.65
N LEU A 208 -18.97 13.05 21.61
CA LEU A 208 -20.04 13.39 22.56
C LEU A 208 -19.58 13.39 24.03
N ASP A 209 -18.75 12.43 24.42
CA ASP A 209 -18.53 12.12 25.82
C ASP A 209 -17.17 12.62 26.36
N ALA A 210 -16.16 12.78 25.49
CA ALA A 210 -14.79 13.14 25.89
C ALA A 210 -14.57 14.62 26.22
N ASN A 211 -15.63 15.45 26.16
CA ASN A 211 -15.56 16.88 26.44
C ASN A 211 -14.41 17.63 25.72
N LEU A 212 -14.37 17.53 24.40
CA LEU A 212 -13.37 18.14 23.54
C LEU A 212 -13.91 19.44 22.87
N PRO A 213 -13.95 20.59 23.59
CA PRO A 213 -14.64 21.79 23.11
C PRO A 213 -13.99 22.39 21.85
N LYS A 214 -12.72 22.13 21.62
CA LYS A 214 -11.99 22.58 20.42
C LYS A 214 -12.28 21.70 19.23
N LEU A 215 -12.55 20.41 19.40
CA LEU A 215 -12.77 19.46 18.29
C LEU A 215 -14.10 19.74 17.61
N LYS A 216 -14.04 20.29 16.41
CA LYS A 216 -15.20 20.70 15.60
C LYS A 216 -15.56 19.68 14.56
N LYS A 217 -14.57 18.94 14.03
CA LYS A 217 -14.78 18.00 12.93
C LYS A 217 -13.99 16.71 13.12
N ILE A 218 -14.64 15.59 12.84
CA ILE A 218 -13.99 14.28 12.71
C ILE A 218 -14.18 13.80 11.27
N ARG A 219 -13.10 13.31 10.67
CA ARG A 219 -13.09 12.71 9.35
C ARG A 219 -12.54 11.29 9.47
N PHE A 220 -13.33 10.33 9.04
CA PHE A 220 -12.96 8.93 9.06
C PHE A 220 -12.42 8.52 7.69
N VAL A 221 -11.21 7.95 7.66
CA VAL A 221 -10.62 7.32 6.48
C VAL A 221 -10.58 5.82 6.70
N GLY A 222 -11.23 5.04 5.84
CA GLY A 222 -11.32 3.58 5.97
C GLY A 222 -10.54 2.88 4.86
N ILE A 223 -9.39 2.30 5.19
CA ILE A 223 -8.57 1.49 4.28
C ILE A 223 -8.66 0.04 4.71
N VAL A 224 -8.90 -0.86 3.76
CA VAL A 224 -8.96 -2.30 4.04
C VAL A 224 -7.56 -2.91 4.10
N GLY A 225 -7.38 -3.83 5.03
CA GLY A 225 -6.16 -4.62 5.16
C GLY A 225 -6.16 -5.87 4.27
N ASN A 226 -5.09 -6.63 4.37
CA ASN A 226 -5.00 -7.90 3.64
C ASN A 226 -5.58 -9.09 4.42
N HIS A 227 -5.74 -8.98 5.72
CA HIS A 227 -6.29 -10.04 6.57
C HIS A 227 -7.82 -10.15 6.47
N SER A 228 -8.52 -9.05 6.32
CA SER A 228 -9.98 -9.00 6.26
C SER A 228 -10.60 -9.48 4.93
N ARG A 229 -9.80 -9.92 3.96
CA ARG A 229 -10.31 -10.37 2.66
C ARG A 229 -11.11 -11.67 2.75
N THR A 230 -12.16 -11.77 1.94
CA THR A 230 -13.00 -12.98 1.82
C THR A 230 -12.46 -13.98 0.79
N THR A 231 -11.37 -13.64 0.10
CA THR A 231 -10.77 -14.44 -0.98
C THR A 231 -9.45 -15.06 -0.57
N LYS A 232 -9.10 -16.24 -1.12
CA LYS A 232 -7.81 -16.91 -0.83
C LYS A 232 -6.60 -16.08 -1.27
N LYS A 233 -6.74 -15.32 -2.37
CA LYS A 233 -5.68 -14.48 -2.92
C LYS A 233 -6.13 -13.03 -2.96
N ILE A 234 -5.17 -12.12 -2.81
CA ILE A 234 -5.42 -10.68 -2.97
C ILE A 234 -5.99 -10.41 -4.37
N GLN A 235 -7.05 -9.62 -4.41
CA GLN A 235 -7.68 -9.12 -5.63
C GLN A 235 -7.37 -7.63 -5.75
N HIS A 236 -6.80 -7.19 -6.87
CA HIS A 236 -6.35 -5.80 -7.01
C HIS A 236 -7.45 -4.85 -7.55
N SER A 237 -8.32 -5.35 -8.42
CA SER A 237 -9.34 -4.49 -9.05
C SER A 237 -10.57 -4.23 -8.20
N ASN A 238 -10.96 -5.20 -7.37
CA ASN A 238 -12.18 -5.18 -6.58
C ASN A 238 -11.98 -5.68 -5.15
N GLY A 239 -10.72 -5.77 -4.71
CA GLY A 239 -10.36 -6.30 -3.40
C GLY A 239 -11.02 -5.55 -2.25
N TYR A 240 -11.18 -4.24 -2.38
CA TYR A 240 -11.80 -3.41 -1.36
C TYR A 240 -13.21 -3.89 -0.98
N LYS A 241 -14.08 -4.27 -1.93
CA LYS A 241 -15.43 -4.78 -1.64
C LYS A 241 -15.48 -6.28 -1.31
N LEU A 242 -14.40 -6.99 -1.45
CA LEU A 242 -14.25 -8.38 -1.03
C LEU A 242 -13.56 -8.46 0.34
N SER A 243 -13.94 -7.57 1.24
CA SER A 243 -13.35 -7.39 2.56
C SER A 243 -14.43 -7.20 3.62
N TYR A 244 -14.29 -7.89 4.75
CA TYR A 244 -15.12 -7.68 5.93
C TYR A 244 -15.00 -6.25 6.47
N GLU A 245 -13.81 -5.65 6.39
CA GLU A 245 -13.58 -4.28 6.86
C GLU A 245 -14.30 -3.24 6.01
N TRP A 246 -14.38 -3.45 4.68
CA TRP A 246 -15.16 -2.55 3.85
C TRP A 246 -16.63 -2.54 4.29
N LEU A 247 -17.19 -3.73 4.52
CA LEU A 247 -18.56 -3.85 5.05
C LEU A 247 -18.70 -3.18 6.42
N MET A 248 -17.74 -3.41 7.29
CA MET A 248 -17.67 -2.79 8.63
C MET A 248 -17.68 -1.26 8.54
N TYR A 249 -16.86 -0.68 7.68
CA TYR A 249 -16.81 0.79 7.52
C TYR A 249 -18.11 1.36 6.95
N GLN A 250 -18.75 0.67 6.01
CA GLN A 250 -20.07 1.09 5.50
C GLN A 250 -21.13 1.03 6.59
N ASN A 251 -21.10 0.01 7.44
CA ASN A 251 -22.01 -0.11 8.57
C ASN A 251 -21.78 0.99 9.62
N ILE A 252 -20.50 1.26 9.99
CA ILE A 252 -20.16 2.37 10.93
C ILE A 252 -20.67 3.70 10.36
N LYS A 253 -20.46 3.96 9.06
CA LYS A 253 -20.98 5.15 8.39
C LYS A 253 -22.49 5.26 8.54
N LYS A 254 -23.22 4.19 8.22
CA LYS A 254 -24.67 4.15 8.33
C LYS A 254 -25.16 4.33 9.78
N GLU A 255 -24.46 3.74 10.74
CA GLU A 255 -24.78 3.89 12.16
C GLU A 255 -24.58 5.33 12.63
N CYS A 256 -23.51 6.00 12.20
CA CYS A 256 -23.30 7.43 12.46
C CYS A 256 -24.40 8.31 11.82
N GLU A 257 -24.85 7.99 10.61
CA GLU A 257 -25.95 8.70 9.94
C GLU A 257 -27.25 8.55 10.72
N ILE A 258 -27.60 7.34 11.17
CA ILE A 258 -28.83 7.04 11.94
C ILE A 258 -28.80 7.76 13.31
N THR A 259 -27.65 7.81 13.94
CA THR A 259 -27.49 8.43 15.28
C THR A 259 -27.15 9.91 15.22
N ASN A 260 -27.14 10.52 14.02
CA ASN A 260 -26.75 11.91 13.78
C ASN A 260 -25.39 12.27 14.37
N LEU A 261 -24.45 11.34 14.33
CA LEU A 261 -23.07 11.57 14.73
C LEU A 261 -22.32 12.22 13.56
N ASP A 262 -22.00 13.52 13.68
CA ASP A 262 -21.38 14.31 12.62
C ASP A 262 -19.92 13.88 12.36
N ILE A 263 -19.75 12.95 11.43
CA ILE A 263 -18.47 12.42 10.95
C ILE A 263 -18.50 12.33 9.43
N ASP A 264 -17.47 12.86 8.75
CA ASP A 264 -17.31 12.67 7.31
C ASP A 264 -16.55 11.36 7.03
N PHE A 265 -17.05 10.56 6.09
CA PHE A 265 -16.45 9.27 5.75
C PHE A 265 -15.79 9.30 4.38
N PHE A 266 -14.54 8.81 4.32
CA PHE A 266 -13.76 8.61 3.12
C PHE A 266 -13.36 7.14 3.02
N ILE A 267 -14.19 6.35 2.37
CA ILE A 267 -14.00 4.91 2.16
C ILE A 267 -13.76 4.72 0.66
N PRO A 268 -12.50 4.55 0.21
CA PRO A 268 -12.17 4.51 -1.21
C PRO A 268 -12.61 3.21 -1.86
N GLU A 269 -12.88 3.28 -3.16
CA GLU A 269 -13.05 2.11 -4.02
C GLU A 269 -11.72 1.62 -4.60
N SER A 270 -10.67 1.67 -3.78
CA SER A 270 -9.31 1.27 -4.13
C SER A 270 -8.53 0.91 -2.87
N GLU A 271 -7.30 0.43 -3.03
CA GLU A 271 -6.40 0.07 -1.93
C GLU A 271 -5.79 1.27 -1.19
N LEU A 272 -6.09 2.49 -1.62
CA LEU A 272 -5.57 3.71 -1.01
C LEU A 272 -6.55 4.87 -1.07
N ALA A 273 -6.48 5.77 -0.10
CA ALA A 273 -7.16 7.05 -0.12
C ALA A 273 -6.14 8.19 -0.31
N ILE A 274 -6.51 9.16 -1.14
CA ILE A 274 -5.74 10.39 -1.32
C ILE A 274 -6.57 11.52 -0.76
N ILE A 275 -6.07 12.17 0.27
CA ILE A 275 -6.74 13.28 0.95
C ILE A 275 -5.93 14.55 0.70
N LYS A 276 -6.59 15.56 0.18
CA LYS A 276 -6.02 16.89 0.08
C LYS A 276 -6.52 17.73 1.24
N THR A 277 -5.63 18.12 2.12
CA THR A 277 -5.94 18.92 3.31
C THR A 277 -6.29 20.35 2.94
N VAL A 278 -6.78 21.15 3.89
CA VAL A 278 -7.16 22.54 3.64
C VAL A 278 -5.96 23.48 3.43
N ASP A 279 -4.77 23.10 3.92
CA ASP A 279 -3.49 23.76 3.65
C ASP A 279 -2.77 23.17 2.43
N GLU A 280 -3.56 22.51 1.56
CA GLU A 280 -3.14 21.96 0.25
C GLU A 280 -2.14 20.80 0.32
N LYS A 281 -1.89 20.21 1.48
CA LYS A 281 -1.06 18.99 1.59
C LYS A 281 -1.78 17.77 1.02
N THR A 282 -1.04 16.92 0.37
CA THR A 282 -1.53 15.65 -0.19
C THR A 282 -1.10 14.49 0.70
N PHE A 283 -2.06 13.89 1.40
CA PHE A 283 -1.86 12.73 2.25
C PHE A 283 -2.34 11.47 1.55
N ILE A 284 -1.53 10.41 1.59
CA ILE A 284 -1.91 9.10 1.09
C ILE A 284 -2.04 8.16 2.28
N PHE A 285 -3.14 7.45 2.33
CA PHE A 285 -3.43 6.40 3.30
C PHE A 285 -3.53 5.06 2.57
N ALA A 286 -2.79 4.07 3.03
CA ALA A 286 -2.81 2.71 2.51
C ALA A 286 -2.57 1.71 3.64
N HIS A 287 -2.88 0.42 3.45
CA HIS A 287 -2.54 -0.55 4.48
C HIS A 287 -1.02 -0.83 4.53
N GLY A 288 -0.37 -1.09 3.40
CA GLY A 288 1.08 -1.32 3.35
C GLY A 288 1.50 -2.66 2.75
N PHE A 289 0.59 -3.63 2.57
CA PHE A 289 0.90 -4.96 2.03
C PHE A 289 1.47 -4.94 0.59
N GLN A 290 1.38 -3.82 -0.09
CA GLN A 290 2.00 -3.60 -1.41
C GLN A 290 3.53 -3.55 -1.33
N ILE A 291 4.08 -3.28 -0.16
CA ILE A 291 5.51 -3.34 0.09
C ILE A 291 5.93 -4.80 0.25
N LYS A 292 6.45 -5.38 -0.81
CA LYS A 292 7.10 -6.69 -0.68
C LYS A 292 8.42 -6.48 0.05
N SER A 293 8.47 -6.85 1.32
CA SER A 293 9.72 -6.96 2.07
C SER A 293 10.54 -8.07 1.40
N GLY A 294 11.55 -7.69 0.66
CA GLY A 294 12.52 -8.65 0.13
C GLY A 294 13.34 -9.19 1.28
N GLY A 295 12.89 -10.30 1.88
CA GLY A 295 13.58 -11.02 2.93
C GLY A 295 13.73 -10.22 4.24
N THR A 296 13.26 -10.78 5.31
CA THR A 296 13.36 -10.30 6.69
C THR A 296 14.79 -10.21 7.23
N GLY A 297 15.79 -10.42 6.41
CA GLY A 297 17.21 -10.43 6.78
C GLY A 297 18.03 -9.23 6.31
N THR A 298 17.40 -8.16 5.83
CA THR A 298 18.18 -6.97 5.48
C THR A 298 18.43 -6.13 6.72
N VAL A 299 19.71 -5.84 6.98
CA VAL A 299 20.21 -4.98 8.06
C VAL A 299 19.51 -3.61 8.14
N CYS A 300 18.79 -3.22 7.10
CA CYS A 300 18.09 -1.93 6.96
C CYS A 300 16.58 -2.00 7.22
N GLY A 301 16.03 -3.15 7.57
CA GLY A 301 14.59 -3.30 7.86
C GLY A 301 13.67 -2.82 6.72
N ILE A 302 12.57 -2.18 7.07
CA ILE A 302 11.55 -1.68 6.14
C ILE A 302 11.98 -0.45 5.33
N TYR A 303 12.96 0.34 5.78
CA TYR A 303 13.30 1.65 5.23
C TYR A 303 13.56 1.69 3.72
N PRO A 304 14.34 0.77 3.12
CA PRO A 304 14.58 0.82 1.68
C PRO A 304 13.32 0.56 0.85
N ALA A 305 12.44 -0.31 1.33
CA ALA A 305 11.18 -0.63 0.65
C ALA A 305 10.17 0.51 0.80
N LEU A 306 10.08 1.12 1.98
CA LEU A 306 9.27 2.29 2.26
C LEU A 306 9.68 3.47 1.38
N ASN A 307 10.96 3.79 1.32
CA ASN A 307 11.48 4.85 0.47
C ASN A 307 11.18 4.63 -1.02
N ARG A 308 11.26 3.39 -1.51
CA ARG A 308 10.87 3.06 -2.89
C ARG A 308 9.38 3.32 -3.14
N LEU A 309 8.51 3.00 -2.18
CA LEU A 309 7.08 3.26 -2.30
C LEU A 309 6.79 4.76 -2.27
N VAL A 310 7.40 5.49 -1.35
CA VAL A 310 7.31 6.96 -1.27
C VAL A 310 7.69 7.59 -2.61
N LEU A 311 8.85 7.20 -3.19
CA LEU A 311 9.30 7.71 -4.48
C LEU A 311 8.35 7.37 -5.63
N LYS A 312 7.74 6.19 -5.64
CA LYS A 312 6.74 5.80 -6.64
C LYS A 312 5.49 6.68 -6.54
N TYR A 313 4.95 6.84 -5.35
CA TYR A 313 3.74 7.62 -5.13
C TYR A 313 3.98 9.12 -5.35
N SER A 314 5.15 9.65 -4.96
CA SER A 314 5.51 11.05 -5.21
C SER A 314 5.54 11.41 -6.70
N LYS A 315 5.96 10.48 -7.55
CA LYS A 315 5.96 10.69 -9.01
C LYS A 315 4.54 10.79 -9.61
N VAL A 316 3.59 10.09 -9.00
CA VAL A 316 2.21 9.99 -9.51
C VAL A 316 1.31 11.01 -8.84
N PHE A 317 1.37 11.13 -7.51
CA PHE A 317 0.40 11.87 -6.70
C PHE A 317 0.95 13.17 -6.12
N LYS A 318 2.26 13.42 -6.20
CA LYS A 318 2.93 14.57 -5.55
C LYS A 318 2.60 14.65 -4.06
N GLN A 319 2.71 13.51 -3.36
CA GLN A 319 2.36 13.40 -1.95
C GLN A 319 3.33 14.17 -1.04
N ASP A 320 2.80 14.69 0.06
CA ASP A 320 3.57 15.25 1.16
C ASP A 320 3.84 14.19 2.24
N MET A 321 2.86 13.30 2.51
CA MET A 321 2.97 12.28 3.53
C MET A 321 2.24 10.99 3.12
N LEU A 322 2.85 9.84 3.41
CA LEU A 322 2.28 8.51 3.29
C LEU A 322 2.05 7.93 4.68
N PHE A 323 0.84 7.43 4.94
CA PHE A 323 0.47 6.74 6.19
C PHE A 323 0.15 5.28 5.88
N ILE A 324 0.81 4.34 6.56
CA ILE A 324 0.58 2.90 6.39
C ILE A 324 0.60 2.15 7.73
N GLY A 325 -0.02 0.96 7.77
CA GLY A 325 0.04 -0.05 8.82
C GLY A 325 0.86 -1.26 8.42
N HIS A 326 0.35 -2.47 8.65
CA HIS A 326 0.82 -3.76 8.17
C HIS A 326 2.10 -4.31 8.83
N PHE A 327 3.04 -3.47 9.20
CA PHE A 327 4.36 -3.91 9.63
C PHE A 327 4.47 -4.12 11.14
N HIS A 328 3.44 -3.76 11.89
CA HIS A 328 3.39 -3.82 13.36
C HIS A 328 4.57 -3.08 14.03
N SER A 329 5.30 -2.28 13.28
CA SER A 329 6.47 -1.54 13.74
C SER A 329 6.34 -0.07 13.41
N SER A 330 6.49 0.76 14.42
CA SER A 330 6.31 2.20 14.33
C SER A 330 7.54 2.86 13.71
N VAL A 331 7.35 3.52 12.57
CA VAL A 331 8.42 4.23 11.86
C VAL A 331 7.97 5.62 11.43
N ASN A 332 8.78 6.62 11.74
CA ASN A 332 8.56 7.99 11.30
C ASN A 332 9.70 8.46 10.39
N THR A 333 9.35 8.93 9.22
CA THR A 333 10.27 9.57 8.27
C THR A 333 9.70 10.93 7.84
N PRO A 334 10.47 11.79 7.18
CA PRO A 334 9.95 13.07 6.70
C PRO A 334 8.75 12.98 5.75
N ASN A 335 8.57 11.85 5.07
CA ASN A 335 7.55 11.69 4.02
C ASN A 335 6.64 10.46 4.23
N ALA A 336 6.84 9.70 5.31
CA ALA A 336 6.00 8.54 5.62
C ALA A 336 5.96 8.23 7.12
N VAL A 337 4.81 7.76 7.55
CA VAL A 337 4.57 7.23 8.90
C VAL A 337 4.07 5.80 8.75
N VAL A 338 4.74 4.87 9.40
CA VAL A 338 4.31 3.49 9.58
C VAL A 338 3.71 3.37 10.97
N ASN A 339 2.51 2.84 11.06
CA ASN A 339 1.81 2.67 12.31
C ASN A 339 2.33 1.45 13.09
N GLY A 340 2.24 1.51 14.41
CA GLY A 340 2.40 0.33 15.27
C GLY A 340 1.16 -0.57 15.21
N SER A 341 1.00 -1.48 16.17
CA SER A 341 -0.14 -2.40 16.23
C SER A 341 -0.82 -2.38 17.59
N ILE A 342 -2.10 -2.75 17.64
CA ILE A 342 -2.86 -2.99 18.87
C ILE A 342 -2.51 -4.37 19.46
N ILE A 343 -2.34 -5.37 18.58
CA ILE A 343 -1.98 -6.73 19.00
C ILE A 343 -0.58 -6.78 19.64
N SER A 344 0.37 -5.95 19.17
CA SER A 344 1.78 -6.01 19.58
C SER A 344 2.47 -7.31 19.10
N TYR A 345 3.26 -7.95 19.94
CA TYR A 345 4.15 -9.05 19.60
C TYR A 345 3.43 -10.40 19.62
N ASN A 346 3.47 -11.12 18.51
CA ASN A 346 2.85 -12.45 18.37
C ASN A 346 3.87 -13.50 17.91
N ALA A 347 3.44 -14.76 17.77
CA ALA A 347 4.32 -15.86 17.37
C ALA A 347 4.93 -15.64 15.98
N PHE A 348 4.21 -15.00 15.05
CA PHE A 348 4.73 -14.65 13.73
C PHE A 348 5.90 -13.64 13.85
N ALA A 349 5.75 -12.62 14.68
CA ALA A 349 6.81 -11.62 14.93
C ALA A 349 8.05 -12.27 15.54
N LEU A 350 7.88 -13.15 16.54
CA LEU A 350 8.97 -13.89 17.17
C LEU A 350 9.70 -14.78 16.16
N THR A 351 8.96 -15.57 15.37
CA THR A 351 9.55 -16.50 14.39
C THR A 351 10.31 -15.78 13.28
N ASN A 352 9.85 -14.59 12.88
CA ASN A 352 10.48 -13.79 11.83
C ASN A 352 11.52 -12.79 12.37
N GLY A 353 11.81 -12.80 13.67
CA GLY A 353 12.84 -11.96 14.27
C GLY A 353 12.52 -10.47 14.26
N PHE A 354 11.24 -10.11 14.39
CA PHE A 354 10.84 -8.72 14.55
C PHE A 354 11.21 -8.21 15.92
N GLU A 355 11.49 -6.92 16.02
CA GLU A 355 11.71 -6.28 17.31
C GLU A 355 10.40 -6.20 18.09
N TYR A 356 10.52 -6.29 19.41
CA TYR A 356 9.38 -6.10 20.30
C TYR A 356 8.97 -4.62 20.34
N GLU A 357 7.70 -4.34 20.08
CA GLU A 357 7.09 -3.04 20.33
C GLU A 357 5.90 -3.17 21.27
N ARG A 358 5.74 -2.21 22.19
CA ARG A 358 4.52 -2.06 22.98
C ARG A 358 3.32 -1.80 22.07
N PRO A 359 2.12 -2.24 22.46
CA PRO A 359 0.91 -1.88 21.72
C PRO A 359 0.76 -0.36 21.65
N GLN A 360 0.86 0.17 20.43
CA GLN A 360 0.86 1.60 20.18
C GLN A 360 0.33 1.96 18.80
N GLN A 361 -0.17 3.19 18.68
CA GLN A 361 -0.64 3.77 17.43
C GLN A 361 -0.05 5.17 17.27
N GLN A 362 0.09 5.64 16.02
CA GLN A 362 0.69 6.92 15.73
C GLN A 362 -0.34 8.05 15.72
N TYR A 363 0.07 9.19 16.26
CA TYR A 363 -0.67 10.44 16.25
C TYR A 363 0.24 11.56 15.76
N ILE A 364 -0.22 12.32 14.78
CA ILE A 364 0.53 13.42 14.17
C ILE A 364 -0.33 14.68 14.17
N CYS A 365 0.17 15.75 14.79
CA CYS A 365 -0.49 17.03 14.83
C CYS A 365 0.16 18.01 13.84
N TYR A 366 -0.68 18.76 13.14
CA TYR A 366 -0.31 19.78 12.16
C TYR A 366 -0.89 21.12 12.55
N ASP A 367 -0.20 22.18 12.16
CA ASP A 367 -0.70 23.56 12.24
C ASP A 367 -0.85 24.10 10.82
N SER A 368 -2.07 24.49 10.46
CA SER A 368 -2.37 24.95 9.10
C SER A 368 -1.80 26.35 8.79
N GLU A 369 -1.48 27.18 9.80
CA GLU A 369 -0.87 28.48 9.62
C GLU A 369 0.64 28.36 9.43
N LEU A 370 1.28 27.48 10.23
CA LEU A 370 2.71 27.20 10.09
C LEU A 370 3.00 26.33 8.88
N GLY A 371 1.96 25.73 8.28
CA GLY A 371 2.08 24.87 7.10
C GLY A 371 2.88 23.60 7.34
N GLY A 372 3.05 23.17 8.59
CA GLY A 372 3.94 22.08 8.97
C GLY A 372 3.38 21.11 10.00
N GLN A 373 4.08 19.98 10.11
CA GLN A 373 3.91 19.03 11.20
C GLN A 373 4.49 19.63 12.49
N LEU A 374 3.67 19.73 13.54
CA LEU A 374 4.10 20.21 14.84
C LEU A 374 4.80 19.14 15.66
N LEU A 375 4.20 17.95 15.68
CA LEU A 375 4.68 16.84 16.50
C LEU A 375 4.17 15.51 16.00
N THR A 376 4.88 14.45 16.38
CA THR A 376 4.44 13.06 16.30
C THR A 376 4.52 12.44 17.68
N ARG A 377 3.52 11.64 18.05
CA ARG A 377 3.48 10.87 19.30
C ARG A 377 3.03 9.45 19.06
N GLN A 378 3.50 8.55 19.93
CA GLN A 378 2.92 7.23 20.09
C GLN A 378 1.79 7.34 21.12
N ILE A 379 0.64 6.80 20.78
CA ILE A 379 -0.47 6.54 21.70
C ILE A 379 -0.35 5.11 22.17
N TYR A 380 0.15 4.91 23.38
CA TYR A 380 0.22 3.58 23.97
C TYR A 380 -1.18 3.08 24.35
N CYS A 381 -1.40 1.78 24.16
CA CYS A 381 -2.72 1.16 24.26
C CYS A 381 -2.84 0.24 25.49
N ASP A 382 -1.74 -0.12 26.14
CA ASP A 382 -1.67 -0.97 27.35
C ASP A 382 -1.96 -0.26 28.67
#